data_018b470c2bccb9edd93840fa6231016f
#
_entry.id   018b470c2bccb9edd93840fa6231016f
#
_cell.length_a   1.000
_cell.length_b   1.000
_cell.length_c   1.000
_cell.angle_alpha   90.00
_cell.angle_beta   90.00
_cell.angle_gamma   90.00
#
_symmetry.space_group_name_H-M   'P 1'
#
loop_
_entity.id
_entity.type
_entity.pdbx_description
1 polymer ?
#
loop_
_entity_poly.entity_id
_entity_poly.type
_entity_poly.pdbx_seq_one_letter_code
_entity_poly.pdbx_strand_id
1 'polypeptide(L)'
;MGRSESIHYVMLPETDVFACCDDPVIRRQMRRLMMAIEMGRVLRERKTISLKRPVRSIVIASSDPEVLSDIKSLENYLMEELNCLEVRYETSEASWCQCSISPEFSVLGRRLGKNFKAVTQALAQCTAEDVKKLEQEHKLTVAGFELSEEELVVKREFRCESPQFEGGVVEDHSFIVAIDTTQDEEILALGIAREFINRVQKMRKAAGLVPSDRIKVFFFQKEGEEGSVMKAIQKHSDSIRERLDCELFNTRDLPASEVVIKTDEDEIDDVKFQFTITRA
;
A
#
# COMPACT_ATOMS: atom_id res chain seq x y z
N MET A 1 33.90 15.20 19.96
CA MET A 1 33.51 13.79 19.75
C MET A 1 34.52 13.13 18.85
N GLY A 2 35.30 12.16 19.37
CA GLY A 2 36.31 11.45 18.58
C GLY A 2 35.64 10.64 17.47
N ARG A 3 36.18 10.67 16.26
CA ARG A 3 35.79 9.77 15.19
C ARG A 3 36.21 8.35 15.60
N SER A 4 35.25 7.46 15.87
CA SER A 4 35.55 6.03 15.99
C SER A 4 35.76 5.45 14.59
N GLU A 5 36.73 4.55 14.47
CA GLU A 5 37.08 3.88 13.21
C GLU A 5 35.95 3.02 12.65
N SER A 6 35.01 2.59 13.52
CA SER A 6 33.84 1.80 13.13
C SER A 6 32.67 2.12 14.06
N ILE A 7 31.45 2.01 13.52
CA ILE A 7 30.20 2.11 14.28
C ILE A 7 30.13 1.06 15.40
N HIS A 8 30.81 -0.07 15.26
CA HIS A 8 30.84 -1.12 16.26
C HIS A 8 31.60 -0.77 17.56
N TYR A 9 32.41 0.30 17.53
CA TYR A 9 33.12 0.84 18.68
C TYR A 9 32.38 2.00 19.35
N VAL A 10 31.22 2.39 18.81
CA VAL A 10 30.38 3.44 19.41
C VAL A 10 29.53 2.80 20.48
N MET A 11 29.60 3.34 21.71
CA MET A 11 28.72 2.91 22.79
C MET A 11 27.27 3.21 22.42
N LEU A 12 26.36 2.31 22.78
CA LEU A 12 24.93 2.58 22.66
C LEU A 12 24.58 3.80 23.51
N PRO A 13 23.80 4.73 22.99
CA PRO A 13 23.36 5.88 23.78
C PRO A 13 22.46 5.42 24.91
N GLU A 14 22.50 6.15 26.02
CA GLU A 14 21.61 5.92 27.15
C GLU A 14 20.17 6.22 26.77
N THR A 15 19.21 5.43 27.28
CA THR A 15 17.80 5.47 26.90
C THR A 15 17.12 6.80 27.24
N ASP A 16 17.55 7.45 28.32
CA ASP A 16 17.03 8.74 28.77
C ASP A 16 17.36 9.91 27.83
N VAL A 17 18.44 9.81 27.05
CA VAL A 17 18.77 10.80 26.01
C VAL A 17 17.67 10.90 24.93
N PHE A 18 16.95 9.81 24.69
CA PHE A 18 15.89 9.72 23.69
C PHE A 18 14.47 9.77 24.27
N ALA A 19 14.30 9.90 25.57
CA ALA A 19 13.00 9.97 26.21
C ALA A 19 12.11 11.12 25.65
N CYS A 20 12.74 12.22 25.24
CA CYS A 20 12.04 13.34 24.59
C CYS A 20 11.62 13.05 23.13
N CYS A 21 12.11 11.98 22.51
CA CYS A 21 11.78 11.58 21.15
C CYS A 21 10.64 10.57 21.09
N ASP A 22 10.14 10.11 22.25
CA ASP A 22 9.01 9.19 22.33
C ASP A 22 7.67 9.94 22.27
N ASP A 23 7.18 10.17 21.06
CA ASP A 23 5.88 10.78 20.81
C ASP A 23 4.81 9.69 20.63
N PRO A 24 3.83 9.58 21.55
CA PRO A 24 2.78 8.57 21.47
C PRO A 24 1.87 8.75 20.24
N VAL A 25 1.72 9.98 19.72
CA VAL A 25 0.92 10.27 18.53
C VAL A 25 1.63 9.71 17.30
N ILE A 26 2.92 10.01 17.14
CA ILE A 26 3.71 9.48 16.01
C ILE A 26 3.74 7.95 16.06
N ARG A 27 3.90 7.36 17.23
CA ARG A 27 3.89 5.91 17.39
C ARG A 27 2.56 5.29 16.98
N ARG A 28 1.43 5.91 17.35
CA ARG A 28 0.09 5.49 16.95
C ARG A 28 -0.10 5.60 15.43
N GLN A 29 0.28 6.73 14.83
CA GLN A 29 0.21 6.98 13.39
C GLN A 29 1.02 5.94 12.61
N MET A 30 2.26 5.69 13.03
CA MET A 30 3.11 4.69 12.39
C MET A 30 2.55 3.27 12.51
N ARG A 31 1.97 2.91 13.65
CA ARG A 31 1.33 1.60 13.82
C ARG A 31 0.15 1.42 12.86
N ARG A 32 -0.74 2.43 12.75
CA ARG A 32 -1.87 2.41 11.83
C ARG A 32 -1.42 2.34 10.37
N LEU A 33 -0.38 3.11 10.02
CA LEU A 33 0.23 3.04 8.69
C LEU A 33 0.77 1.64 8.38
N MET A 34 1.51 1.04 9.30
CA MET A 34 2.06 -0.33 9.12
C MET A 34 0.96 -1.35 8.89
N MET A 35 -0.13 -1.30 9.66
CA MET A 35 -1.29 -2.19 9.48
C MET A 35 -1.93 -1.99 8.11
N ALA A 36 -2.06 -0.74 7.63
CA ALA A 36 -2.59 -0.45 6.30
C ALA A 36 -1.68 -1.00 5.18
N ILE A 37 -0.35 -0.84 5.32
CA ILE A 37 0.63 -1.38 4.36
C ILE A 37 0.61 -2.90 4.34
N GLU A 38 0.61 -3.55 5.50
CA GLU A 38 0.57 -5.02 5.60
C GLU A 38 -0.70 -5.58 4.95
N MET A 39 -1.86 -5.00 5.27
CA MET A 39 -3.11 -5.40 4.64
C MET A 39 -3.07 -5.18 3.12
N GLY A 40 -2.61 -4.03 2.66
CA GLY A 40 -2.48 -3.73 1.24
C GLY A 40 -1.57 -4.72 0.50
N ARG A 41 -0.47 -5.17 1.10
CA ARG A 41 0.42 -6.21 0.54
C ARG A 41 -0.28 -7.57 0.46
N VAL A 42 -1.02 -7.97 1.50
CA VAL A 42 -1.82 -9.21 1.50
C VAL A 42 -2.87 -9.19 0.38
N LEU A 43 -3.56 -8.07 0.18
CA LEU A 43 -4.57 -7.93 -0.87
C LEU A 43 -3.94 -8.02 -2.27
N ARG A 44 -2.78 -7.40 -2.48
CA ARG A 44 -2.03 -7.51 -3.74
C ARG A 44 -1.59 -8.94 -4.01
N GLU A 45 -1.13 -9.67 -3.00
CA GLU A 45 -0.74 -11.07 -3.11
C GLU A 45 -1.94 -11.96 -3.47
N ARG A 46 -3.10 -11.78 -2.83
CA ARG A 46 -4.34 -12.49 -3.18
C ARG A 46 -4.73 -12.34 -4.65
N LYS A 47 -4.47 -11.17 -5.23
CA LYS A 47 -4.76 -10.86 -6.65
C LYS A 47 -3.56 -11.05 -7.57
N THR A 48 -2.43 -11.52 -7.06
CA THR A 48 -1.20 -11.70 -7.84
C THR A 48 -0.72 -10.42 -8.53
N ILE A 49 -0.96 -9.25 -7.91
CA ILE A 49 -0.52 -7.94 -8.41
C ILE A 49 0.85 -7.62 -7.79
N SER A 50 1.91 -7.66 -8.59
CA SER A 50 3.26 -7.29 -8.15
C SER A 50 3.31 -5.84 -7.65
N LEU A 51 4.15 -5.56 -6.62
CA LEU A 51 4.40 -4.18 -6.16
C LEU A 51 5.02 -3.28 -7.24
N LYS A 52 5.61 -3.84 -8.29
CA LYS A 52 6.10 -3.07 -9.43
C LYS A 52 4.96 -2.44 -10.25
N ARG A 53 3.80 -3.10 -10.30
CA ARG A 53 2.61 -2.62 -11.00
C ARG A 53 1.83 -1.68 -10.10
N PRO A 54 1.55 -0.44 -10.50
CA PRO A 54 0.72 0.45 -9.71
C PRO A 54 -0.72 -0.07 -9.61
N VAL A 55 -1.44 0.31 -8.55
CA VAL A 55 -2.89 0.21 -8.46
C VAL A 55 -3.49 1.60 -8.54
N ARG A 56 -4.70 1.72 -9.07
CA ARG A 56 -5.34 3.01 -9.28
C ARG A 56 -5.61 3.71 -7.95
N SER A 57 -6.25 3.03 -7.04
CA SER A 57 -6.58 3.61 -5.74
C SER A 57 -6.57 2.58 -4.62
N ILE A 58 -6.34 3.10 -3.42
CA ILE A 58 -6.56 2.40 -2.16
C ILE A 58 -7.64 3.16 -1.40
N VAL A 59 -8.55 2.44 -0.80
CA VAL A 59 -9.59 2.99 0.08
C VAL A 59 -9.27 2.60 1.51
N ILE A 60 -9.29 3.59 2.39
CA ILE A 60 -9.22 3.41 3.85
C ILE A 60 -10.59 3.84 4.39
N ALA A 61 -11.33 2.89 4.94
CA ALA A 61 -12.65 3.16 5.51
C ALA A 61 -12.64 2.91 7.02
N SER A 62 -13.07 3.90 7.79
CA SER A 62 -13.22 3.81 9.25
C SER A 62 -14.29 4.76 9.75
N SER A 63 -15.06 4.33 10.73
CA SER A 63 -16.02 5.20 11.43
C SER A 63 -15.34 6.15 12.42
N ASP A 64 -14.05 5.92 12.75
CA ASP A 64 -13.26 6.77 13.63
C ASP A 64 -12.45 7.79 12.80
N PRO A 65 -12.78 9.11 12.91
CA PRO A 65 -12.06 10.17 12.20
C PRO A 65 -10.58 10.28 12.60
N GLU A 66 -10.22 9.86 13.82
CA GLU A 66 -8.84 9.90 14.29
C GLU A 66 -7.98 8.88 13.53
N VAL A 67 -8.53 7.70 13.24
CA VAL A 67 -7.87 6.68 12.42
C VAL A 67 -7.56 7.22 11.03
N LEU A 68 -8.57 7.82 10.39
CA LEU A 68 -8.40 8.38 9.04
C LEU A 68 -7.38 9.53 9.03
N SER A 69 -7.42 10.41 10.03
CA SER A 69 -6.48 11.52 10.17
C SER A 69 -5.04 11.04 10.37
N ASP A 70 -4.83 10.01 11.18
CA ASP A 70 -3.52 9.43 11.44
C ASP A 70 -2.89 8.85 10.17
N ILE A 71 -3.65 8.06 9.42
CA ILE A 71 -3.15 7.46 8.16
C ILE A 71 -2.93 8.54 7.11
N LYS A 72 -3.85 9.51 7.01
CA LYS A 72 -3.74 10.62 6.06
C LYS A 72 -2.51 11.49 6.29
N SER A 73 -2.08 11.68 7.53
CA SER A 73 -0.85 12.41 7.84
C SER A 73 0.41 11.77 7.25
N LEU A 74 0.35 10.47 6.94
CA LEU A 74 1.44 9.66 6.40
C LEU A 74 1.12 9.09 5.00
N GLU A 75 0.17 9.71 4.29
CA GLU A 75 -0.35 9.25 2.99
C GLU A 75 0.75 8.98 1.95
N ASN A 76 1.75 9.86 1.88
CA ASN A 76 2.85 9.71 0.92
C ASN A 76 3.60 8.37 1.11
N TYR A 77 3.84 7.97 2.36
CA TYR A 77 4.48 6.69 2.65
C TYR A 77 3.59 5.51 2.24
N LEU A 78 2.28 5.61 2.48
CA LEU A 78 1.33 4.58 2.06
C LEU A 78 1.32 4.44 0.52
N MET A 79 1.28 5.56 -0.20
CA MET A 79 1.30 5.59 -1.66
C MET A 79 2.59 4.99 -2.24
N GLU A 80 3.73 5.31 -1.66
CA GLU A 80 5.04 4.80 -2.10
C GLU A 80 5.18 3.30 -1.82
N GLU A 81 4.85 2.86 -0.61
CA GLU A 81 4.99 1.47 -0.17
C GLU A 81 4.05 0.51 -0.90
N LEU A 82 2.84 0.95 -1.19
CA LEU A 82 1.86 0.15 -1.91
C LEU A 82 1.80 0.46 -3.42
N ASN A 83 2.60 1.37 -3.92
CA ASN A 83 2.61 1.78 -5.32
C ASN A 83 1.20 2.05 -5.85
N CYS A 84 0.49 3.00 -5.22
CA CYS A 84 -0.83 3.44 -5.65
C CYS A 84 -0.81 4.89 -6.14
N LEU A 85 -1.77 5.26 -6.99
CA LEU A 85 -1.87 6.60 -7.56
C LEU A 85 -2.68 7.53 -6.68
N GLU A 86 -3.63 6.99 -5.90
CA GLU A 86 -4.57 7.75 -5.07
C GLU A 86 -4.91 6.98 -3.80
N VAL A 87 -5.10 7.70 -2.70
CA VAL A 87 -5.72 7.15 -1.48
C VAL A 87 -7.04 7.86 -1.22
N ARG A 88 -8.10 7.09 -1.03
CA ARG A 88 -9.44 7.59 -0.69
C ARG A 88 -9.78 7.25 0.76
N TYR A 89 -10.36 8.21 1.45
CA TYR A 89 -10.75 8.07 2.86
C TYR A 89 -12.26 8.13 2.98
N GLU A 90 -12.84 7.12 3.60
CA GLU A 90 -14.29 7.03 3.77
C GLU A 90 -14.65 6.87 5.24
N THR A 91 -15.60 7.68 5.70
CA THR A 91 -16.09 7.66 7.08
C THR A 91 -17.17 6.60 7.31
N SER A 92 -17.69 6.01 6.23
CA SER A 92 -18.72 4.96 6.28
C SER A 92 -18.12 3.62 5.91
N GLU A 93 -18.18 2.67 6.83
CA GLU A 93 -17.76 1.29 6.59
C GLU A 93 -18.85 0.45 5.91
N ALA A 94 -20.09 0.95 5.85
CA ALA A 94 -21.26 0.18 5.41
C ALA A 94 -21.16 -0.36 3.97
N SER A 95 -20.44 0.38 3.10
CA SER A 95 -20.23 -0.03 1.70
C SER A 95 -19.09 -1.03 1.54
N TRP A 96 -18.28 -1.25 2.59
CA TRP A 96 -17.02 -2.00 2.54
C TRP A 96 -16.99 -3.21 3.47
N CYS A 97 -17.93 -3.26 4.45
CA CYS A 97 -17.93 -4.29 5.47
C CYS A 97 -19.33 -4.78 5.77
N GLN A 98 -19.46 -6.09 5.87
CA GLN A 98 -20.62 -6.72 6.49
C GLN A 98 -20.24 -7.14 7.90
N CYS A 99 -20.96 -6.58 8.89
CA CYS A 99 -20.83 -6.97 10.27
C CYS A 99 -21.84 -8.07 10.60
N SER A 100 -21.42 -9.04 11.37
CA SER A 100 -22.31 -10.06 11.95
C SER A 100 -21.94 -10.28 13.40
N ILE A 101 -22.96 -10.51 14.23
CA ILE A 101 -22.80 -10.82 15.65
C ILE A 101 -23.11 -12.29 15.85
N SER A 102 -22.22 -13.01 16.50
CA SER A 102 -22.42 -14.40 16.87
C SER A 102 -22.25 -14.60 18.38
N PRO A 103 -22.97 -15.54 19.00
CA PRO A 103 -22.79 -15.80 20.41
C PRO A 103 -21.50 -16.52 20.70
N GLU A 104 -20.78 -16.13 21.77
CA GLU A 104 -19.68 -16.92 22.30
C GLU A 104 -20.23 -18.17 22.96
N PHE A 105 -20.12 -19.31 22.26
CA PHE A 105 -20.77 -20.55 22.65
C PHE A 105 -20.33 -21.06 24.02
N SER A 106 -19.10 -20.89 24.37
CA SER A 106 -18.50 -21.36 25.65
C SER A 106 -19.15 -20.67 26.86
N VAL A 107 -19.57 -19.42 26.71
CA VAL A 107 -20.17 -18.58 27.75
C VAL A 107 -21.69 -18.66 27.73
N LEU A 108 -22.31 -18.37 26.58
CA LEU A 108 -23.76 -18.26 26.44
C LEU A 108 -24.48 -19.59 26.38
N GLY A 109 -23.84 -20.66 25.93
CA GLY A 109 -24.49 -21.97 25.81
C GLY A 109 -25.01 -22.49 27.14
N ARG A 110 -24.27 -22.29 28.25
CA ARG A 110 -24.69 -22.68 29.60
C ARG A 110 -25.77 -21.76 30.20
N ARG A 111 -25.68 -20.44 29.91
CA ARG A 111 -26.58 -19.42 30.47
C ARG A 111 -27.99 -19.48 29.85
N LEU A 112 -28.05 -19.62 28.51
CA LEU A 112 -29.31 -19.52 27.77
C LEU A 112 -30.03 -20.87 27.60
N GLY A 113 -29.32 -21.98 27.66
CA GLY A 113 -29.92 -23.31 27.54
C GLY A 113 -30.89 -23.45 26.36
N LYS A 114 -32.18 -23.67 26.62
CA LYS A 114 -33.20 -23.82 25.58
C LYS A 114 -33.43 -22.58 24.72
N ASN A 115 -33.10 -21.38 25.24
CA ASN A 115 -33.29 -20.11 24.56
C ASN A 115 -32.11 -19.75 23.63
N PHE A 116 -31.03 -20.52 23.68
CA PHE A 116 -29.82 -20.26 22.88
C PHE A 116 -30.12 -20.15 21.37
N LYS A 117 -30.94 -21.07 20.84
CA LYS A 117 -31.30 -21.07 19.41
C LYS A 117 -32.10 -19.82 19.00
N ALA A 118 -33.02 -19.35 19.85
CA ALA A 118 -33.79 -18.14 19.58
C ALA A 118 -32.90 -16.88 19.58
N VAL A 119 -31.97 -16.78 20.54
CA VAL A 119 -31.01 -15.67 20.61
C VAL A 119 -30.06 -15.69 19.41
N THR A 120 -29.54 -16.86 19.01
CA THR A 120 -28.67 -16.99 17.82
C THR A 120 -29.36 -16.55 16.53
N GLN A 121 -30.65 -16.91 16.37
CA GLN A 121 -31.44 -16.48 15.21
C GLN A 121 -31.69 -14.97 15.21
N ALA A 122 -31.93 -14.37 16.37
CA ALA A 122 -32.08 -12.92 16.49
C ALA A 122 -30.78 -12.17 16.28
N LEU A 123 -29.66 -12.70 16.77
CA LEU A 123 -28.31 -12.13 16.51
C LEU A 123 -27.95 -12.14 15.01
N ALA A 124 -28.38 -13.16 14.26
CA ALA A 124 -28.16 -13.22 12.82
C ALA A 124 -28.88 -12.11 12.01
N GLN A 125 -29.87 -11.45 12.64
CA GLN A 125 -30.64 -10.34 12.07
C GLN A 125 -30.12 -8.97 12.51
N CYS A 126 -29.11 -8.93 13.39
CA CYS A 126 -28.53 -7.69 13.85
C CYS A 126 -27.85 -6.93 12.71
N THR A 127 -27.97 -5.61 12.76
CA THR A 127 -27.46 -4.67 11.77
C THR A 127 -26.12 -4.07 12.20
N ALA A 128 -25.48 -3.31 11.31
CA ALA A 128 -24.29 -2.54 11.66
C ALA A 128 -24.52 -1.51 12.79
N GLU A 129 -25.77 -1.03 12.93
CA GLU A 129 -26.14 -0.12 14.03
C GLU A 129 -26.16 -0.85 15.38
N ASP A 130 -26.57 -2.12 15.41
CA ASP A 130 -26.54 -2.91 16.63
C ASP A 130 -25.11 -3.23 17.05
N VAL A 131 -24.20 -3.44 16.09
CA VAL A 131 -22.76 -3.56 16.37
C VAL A 131 -22.21 -2.28 17.00
N LYS A 132 -22.54 -1.12 16.44
CA LYS A 132 -22.12 0.18 17.01
C LYS A 132 -22.65 0.40 18.42
N LYS A 133 -23.91 0.03 18.70
CA LYS A 133 -24.47 0.09 20.04
C LYS A 133 -23.71 -0.81 21.01
N LEU A 134 -23.43 -2.05 20.59
CA LEU A 134 -22.67 -2.99 21.41
C LEU A 134 -21.27 -2.43 21.76
N GLU A 135 -20.59 -1.81 20.80
CA GLU A 135 -19.26 -1.21 21.01
C GLU A 135 -19.31 0.04 21.91
N GLN A 136 -20.39 0.82 21.87
CA GLN A 136 -20.55 2.03 22.69
C GLN A 136 -21.07 1.73 24.10
N GLU A 137 -22.04 0.81 24.22
CA GLU A 137 -22.73 0.53 25.46
C GLU A 137 -22.20 -0.72 26.18
N HIS A 138 -21.32 -1.49 25.52
CA HIS A 138 -20.78 -2.79 25.97
C HIS A 138 -21.88 -3.83 26.29
N LYS A 139 -23.09 -3.58 25.80
CA LYS A 139 -24.26 -4.40 26.00
C LYS A 139 -25.18 -4.34 24.80
N LEU A 140 -25.88 -5.48 24.55
CA LEU A 140 -26.88 -5.56 23.51
C LEU A 140 -28.09 -6.35 24.02
N THR A 141 -29.29 -5.82 23.83
CA THR A 141 -30.53 -6.55 24.19
C THR A 141 -31.10 -7.24 22.96
N VAL A 142 -31.10 -8.56 22.97
CA VAL A 142 -31.58 -9.40 21.86
C VAL A 142 -32.53 -10.46 22.38
N ALA A 143 -33.70 -10.58 21.73
CA ALA A 143 -34.77 -11.53 22.12
C ALA A 143 -35.16 -11.46 23.60
N GLY A 144 -35.08 -10.26 24.22
CA GLY A 144 -35.41 -10.05 25.65
C GLY A 144 -34.30 -10.41 26.62
N PHE A 145 -33.09 -10.74 26.11
CA PHE A 145 -31.91 -11.02 26.92
C PHE A 145 -30.89 -9.89 26.76
N GLU A 146 -30.38 -9.38 27.87
CA GLU A 146 -29.25 -8.46 27.90
C GLU A 146 -27.95 -9.28 27.83
N LEU A 147 -27.17 -9.03 26.79
CA LEU A 147 -25.92 -9.72 26.48
C LEU A 147 -24.76 -8.72 26.59
N SER A 148 -23.68 -9.13 27.23
CA SER A 148 -22.47 -8.34 27.34
C SER A 148 -21.55 -8.56 26.13
N GLU A 149 -20.61 -7.64 25.91
CA GLU A 149 -19.61 -7.75 24.84
C GLU A 149 -18.79 -9.04 24.95
N GLU A 150 -18.46 -9.50 26.17
CA GLU A 150 -17.71 -10.74 26.40
C GLU A 150 -18.46 -12.02 25.99
N GLU A 151 -19.78 -11.92 25.87
CA GLU A 151 -20.68 -13.02 25.49
C GLU A 151 -20.94 -13.09 23.98
N LEU A 152 -20.43 -12.09 23.24
CA LEU A 152 -20.67 -11.92 21.82
C LEU A 152 -19.38 -11.81 21.05
N VAL A 153 -19.36 -12.36 19.84
CA VAL A 153 -18.24 -12.23 18.90
C VAL A 153 -18.73 -11.43 17.71
N VAL A 154 -18.17 -10.24 17.54
CA VAL A 154 -18.41 -9.42 16.35
C VAL A 154 -17.45 -9.88 15.26
N LYS A 155 -18.00 -10.31 14.13
CA LYS A 155 -17.24 -10.64 12.93
C LYS A 155 -17.44 -9.53 11.91
N ARG A 156 -16.34 -9.04 11.39
CA ARG A 156 -16.31 -8.06 10.32
C ARG A 156 -15.69 -8.71 9.10
N GLU A 157 -16.44 -8.80 8.04
CA GLU A 157 -15.98 -9.38 6.77
C GLU A 157 -16.05 -8.32 5.67
N PHE A 158 -14.99 -8.21 4.89
CA PHE A 158 -15.00 -7.32 3.75
C PHE A 158 -16.08 -7.74 2.76
N ARG A 159 -16.91 -6.79 2.38
CA ARG A 159 -17.92 -6.94 1.34
C ARG A 159 -18.07 -5.63 0.58
N CYS A 160 -17.90 -5.68 -0.74
CA CYS A 160 -18.13 -4.56 -1.62
C CYS A 160 -19.00 -4.99 -2.80
N GLU A 161 -19.90 -4.12 -3.24
CA GLU A 161 -20.75 -4.38 -4.41
C GLU A 161 -19.96 -4.30 -5.72
N SER A 162 -18.89 -3.52 -5.74
CA SER A 162 -18.05 -3.35 -6.92
C SER A 162 -16.97 -4.43 -7.00
N PRO A 163 -17.02 -5.32 -8.01
CA PRO A 163 -16.12 -6.49 -8.10
C PRO A 163 -14.65 -6.11 -8.37
N GLN A 164 -14.40 -4.85 -8.74
CA GLN A 164 -13.05 -4.33 -8.96
C GLN A 164 -12.25 -4.12 -7.68
N PHE A 165 -12.93 -4.10 -6.52
CA PHE A 165 -12.24 -3.95 -5.24
C PHE A 165 -12.00 -5.29 -4.56
N GLU A 166 -10.80 -5.47 -4.06
CA GLU A 166 -10.44 -6.49 -3.09
C GLU A 166 -10.09 -5.80 -1.79
N GLY A 167 -10.56 -6.34 -0.66
CA GLY A 167 -10.31 -5.69 0.61
C GLY A 167 -10.23 -6.64 1.79
N GLY A 168 -9.91 -6.07 2.94
CA GLY A 168 -9.84 -6.77 4.20
C GLY A 168 -9.95 -5.83 5.39
N VAL A 169 -10.38 -6.37 6.50
CA VAL A 169 -10.41 -5.70 7.79
C VAL A 169 -9.06 -5.91 8.46
N VAL A 170 -8.46 -4.87 9.01
CA VAL A 170 -7.18 -4.98 9.73
C VAL A 170 -7.33 -5.78 11.03
N GLU A 171 -6.23 -6.24 11.60
CA GLU A 171 -6.22 -7.19 12.72
C GLU A 171 -6.96 -6.68 13.97
N ASP A 172 -6.83 -5.39 14.30
CA ASP A 172 -7.51 -4.77 15.44
C ASP A 172 -8.92 -4.25 15.11
N HIS A 173 -9.41 -4.54 13.90
CA HIS A 173 -10.74 -4.14 13.40
C HIS A 173 -10.99 -2.61 13.38
N SER A 174 -9.96 -1.79 13.48
CA SER A 174 -10.11 -0.33 13.55
C SER A 174 -10.42 0.33 12.20
N PHE A 175 -10.09 -0.32 11.09
CA PHE A 175 -10.39 0.15 9.74
C PHE A 175 -10.36 -0.96 8.69
N ILE A 176 -10.80 -0.62 7.51
CA ILE A 176 -10.83 -1.50 6.34
C ILE A 176 -9.89 -0.92 5.29
N VAL A 177 -9.15 -1.80 4.64
CA VAL A 177 -8.34 -1.47 3.46
C VAL A 177 -8.94 -2.16 2.26
N ALA A 178 -9.16 -1.41 1.16
CA ALA A 178 -9.53 -2.00 -0.12
C ALA A 178 -8.64 -1.45 -1.23
N ILE A 179 -8.30 -2.28 -2.20
CA ILE A 179 -7.51 -1.91 -3.37
C ILE A 179 -8.34 -2.05 -4.63
N ASP A 180 -8.19 -1.09 -5.55
CA ASP A 180 -8.72 -1.22 -6.90
C ASP A 180 -7.82 -2.14 -7.71
N THR A 181 -8.34 -3.30 -8.09
CA THR A 181 -7.61 -4.35 -8.81
C THR A 181 -7.65 -4.19 -10.32
N THR A 182 -8.25 -3.12 -10.82
CA THR A 182 -8.34 -2.85 -12.26
C THR A 182 -6.94 -2.66 -12.84
N GLN A 183 -6.65 -3.41 -13.90
CA GLN A 183 -5.40 -3.33 -14.64
C GLN A 183 -5.73 -2.95 -16.10
N ASP A 184 -5.84 -1.66 -16.36
CA ASP A 184 -6.04 -1.13 -17.70
C ASP A 184 -4.71 -0.73 -18.36
N GLU A 185 -4.77 -0.38 -19.65
CA GLU A 185 -3.57 0.02 -20.41
C GLU A 185 -2.85 1.23 -19.81
N GLU A 186 -3.57 2.12 -19.13
CA GLU A 186 -2.99 3.30 -18.50
C GLU A 186 -2.17 2.91 -17.27
N ILE A 187 -2.71 2.07 -16.41
CA ILE A 187 -2.02 1.55 -15.22
C ILE A 187 -0.79 0.74 -15.62
N LEU A 188 -0.92 -0.10 -16.65
CA LEU A 188 0.21 -0.87 -17.17
C LEU A 188 1.31 0.07 -17.74
N ALA A 189 0.93 1.08 -18.51
CA ALA A 189 1.88 2.04 -19.06
C ALA A 189 2.64 2.83 -17.98
N LEU A 190 1.95 3.23 -16.89
CA LEU A 190 2.58 3.87 -15.73
C LEU A 190 3.56 2.93 -15.02
N GLY A 191 3.22 1.64 -14.92
CA GLY A 191 4.12 0.62 -14.37
C GLY A 191 5.41 0.51 -15.18
N ILE A 192 5.30 0.44 -16.50
CA ILE A 192 6.42 0.40 -17.43
C ILE A 192 7.30 1.65 -17.29
N ALA A 193 6.70 2.84 -17.27
CA ALA A 193 7.44 4.10 -17.10
C ALA A 193 8.23 4.12 -15.77
N ARG A 194 7.62 3.66 -14.68
CA ARG A 194 8.30 3.55 -13.38
C ARG A 194 9.45 2.53 -13.41
N GLU A 195 9.24 1.41 -14.08
CA GLU A 195 10.30 0.40 -14.22
C GLU A 195 11.48 0.95 -15.04
N PHE A 196 11.21 1.68 -16.12
CA PHE A 196 12.23 2.38 -16.89
C PHE A 196 13.05 3.34 -16.01
N ILE A 197 12.39 4.18 -15.22
CA ILE A 197 13.05 5.11 -14.28
C ILE A 197 13.94 4.34 -13.31
N ASN A 198 13.46 3.25 -12.74
CA ASN A 198 14.22 2.45 -11.79
C ASN A 198 15.49 1.82 -12.43
N ARG A 199 15.40 1.36 -13.69
CA ARG A 199 16.56 0.84 -14.42
C ARG A 199 17.63 1.91 -14.61
N VAL A 200 17.25 3.09 -15.06
CA VAL A 200 18.18 4.21 -15.24
C VAL A 200 18.80 4.65 -13.91
N GLN A 201 18.01 4.73 -12.83
CA GLN A 201 18.53 5.09 -11.51
C GLN A 201 19.50 4.04 -10.97
N LYS A 202 19.21 2.75 -11.13
CA LYS A 202 20.11 1.64 -10.78
C LYS A 202 21.45 1.75 -11.56
N MET A 203 21.35 2.06 -12.83
CA MET A 203 22.50 2.23 -13.71
C MET A 203 23.33 3.47 -13.34
N ARG A 204 22.69 4.59 -12.98
CA ARG A 204 23.34 5.79 -12.40
C ARG A 204 24.15 5.44 -11.16
N LYS A 205 23.53 4.76 -10.20
CA LYS A 205 24.18 4.32 -8.95
C LYS A 205 25.37 3.39 -9.25
N ALA A 206 25.22 2.45 -10.16
CA ALA A 206 26.28 1.52 -10.54
C ALA A 206 27.44 2.20 -11.32
N ALA A 207 27.19 3.37 -11.89
CA ALA A 207 28.21 4.23 -12.52
C ALA A 207 28.87 5.21 -11.54
N GLY A 208 28.48 5.19 -10.24
CA GLY A 208 29.02 6.11 -9.23
C GLY A 208 28.53 7.55 -9.35
N LEU A 209 27.45 7.78 -10.10
CA LEU A 209 26.87 9.12 -10.31
C LEU A 209 25.95 9.50 -9.15
N VAL A 210 25.91 10.78 -8.82
CA VAL A 210 24.97 11.36 -7.86
C VAL A 210 23.70 11.88 -8.57
N PRO A 211 22.57 12.04 -7.86
CA PRO A 211 21.31 12.49 -8.47
C PRO A 211 21.40 13.85 -9.21
N SER A 212 22.30 14.73 -8.78
CA SER A 212 22.53 16.05 -9.38
C SER A 212 23.39 16.04 -10.64
N ASP A 213 24.01 14.91 -10.99
CA ASP A 213 24.80 14.81 -12.21
C ASP A 213 23.88 14.84 -13.43
N ARG A 214 24.11 15.79 -14.33
CA ARG A 214 23.38 15.88 -15.60
C ARG A 214 23.86 14.78 -16.53
N ILE A 215 22.89 14.02 -17.04
CA ILE A 215 23.14 12.91 -17.95
C ILE A 215 22.20 12.96 -19.15
N LYS A 216 22.60 12.29 -20.22
CA LYS A 216 21.73 11.89 -21.32
C LYS A 216 21.57 10.38 -21.30
N VAL A 217 20.38 9.91 -21.58
CA VAL A 217 20.05 8.49 -21.61
C VAL A 217 19.66 8.12 -23.03
N PHE A 218 20.46 7.26 -23.62
CA PHE A 218 20.16 6.62 -24.90
C PHE A 218 19.61 5.22 -24.63
N PHE A 219 18.55 4.86 -25.29
CA PHE A 219 17.97 3.53 -25.15
C PHE A 219 17.37 3.06 -26.47
N PHE A 220 17.36 1.76 -26.67
CA PHE A 220 16.64 1.13 -27.77
C PHE A 220 16.26 -0.29 -27.44
N GLN A 221 15.18 -0.74 -28.04
CA GLN A 221 14.72 -2.12 -27.95
C GLN A 221 15.59 -3.02 -28.86
N LYS A 222 16.14 -4.10 -28.29
CA LYS A 222 17.04 -5.01 -29.01
C LYS A 222 16.31 -5.98 -29.91
N GLU A 223 15.18 -6.53 -29.45
CA GLU A 223 14.44 -7.59 -30.10
C GLU A 223 12.94 -7.28 -30.07
N GLY A 224 12.21 -7.65 -31.11
CA GLY A 224 10.76 -7.51 -31.21
C GLY A 224 10.31 -6.29 -32.01
N GLU A 225 9.01 -6.26 -32.33
CA GLU A 225 8.36 -5.10 -32.94
C GLU A 225 8.14 -4.02 -31.89
N GLU A 226 7.98 -2.77 -32.32
CA GLU A 226 7.58 -1.66 -31.42
C GLU A 226 6.25 -1.98 -30.75
N GLY A 227 6.34 -2.58 -29.58
CA GLY A 227 5.21 -3.09 -28.80
C GLY A 227 4.63 -2.08 -27.82
N SER A 228 3.77 -2.59 -26.97
CA SER A 228 3.12 -1.83 -25.87
C SER A 228 4.10 -1.12 -24.94
N VAL A 229 5.28 -1.73 -24.69
CA VAL A 229 6.32 -1.18 -23.82
C VAL A 229 6.89 0.11 -24.39
N MET A 230 7.24 0.13 -25.66
CA MET A 230 7.78 1.33 -26.30
C MET A 230 6.75 2.46 -26.36
N LYS A 231 5.48 2.14 -26.67
CA LYS A 231 4.38 3.11 -26.64
C LYS A 231 4.18 3.70 -25.25
N ALA A 232 4.27 2.88 -24.21
CA ALA A 232 4.17 3.34 -22.83
C ALA A 232 5.31 4.30 -22.45
N ILE A 233 6.55 3.97 -22.81
CA ILE A 233 7.71 4.84 -22.58
C ILE A 233 7.55 6.18 -23.33
N GLN A 234 7.11 6.16 -24.58
CA GLN A 234 6.86 7.36 -25.36
C GLN A 234 5.75 8.22 -24.78
N LYS A 235 4.61 7.60 -24.40
CA LYS A 235 3.48 8.27 -23.75
C LYS A 235 3.88 9.02 -22.48
N HIS A 236 4.77 8.44 -21.69
CA HIS A 236 5.21 8.99 -20.40
C HIS A 236 6.61 9.63 -20.45
N SER A 237 7.15 9.91 -21.64
CA SER A 237 8.50 10.42 -21.84
C SER A 237 8.79 11.70 -21.05
N ASP A 238 7.84 12.63 -20.99
CA ASP A 238 8.01 13.89 -20.27
C ASP A 238 8.12 13.69 -18.75
N SER A 239 7.24 12.86 -18.20
CA SER A 239 7.30 12.48 -16.77
C SER A 239 8.59 11.73 -16.43
N ILE A 240 9.09 10.88 -17.34
CA ILE A 240 10.36 10.16 -17.17
C ILE A 240 11.53 11.15 -17.17
N ARG A 241 11.55 12.11 -18.13
CA ARG A 241 12.57 13.17 -18.22
C ARG A 241 12.61 14.02 -16.96
N GLU A 242 11.47 14.49 -16.50
CA GLU A 242 11.35 15.31 -15.30
C GLU A 242 11.87 14.56 -14.07
N ARG A 243 11.46 13.29 -13.90
CA ARG A 243 11.83 12.50 -12.72
C ARG A 243 13.29 12.04 -12.69
N LEU A 244 13.90 11.88 -13.87
CA LEU A 244 15.31 11.52 -14.01
C LEU A 244 16.24 12.76 -14.14
N ASP A 245 15.68 13.95 -14.34
CA ASP A 245 16.43 15.18 -14.69
C ASP A 245 17.44 14.91 -15.81
N CYS A 246 16.96 14.35 -16.94
CA CYS A 246 17.81 13.96 -18.05
C CYS A 246 17.12 14.08 -19.40
N GLU A 247 17.91 14.14 -20.47
CA GLU A 247 17.43 14.01 -21.84
C GLU A 247 17.36 12.54 -22.24
N LEU A 248 16.28 12.16 -22.94
CA LEU A 248 16.02 10.80 -23.40
C LEU A 248 16.07 10.72 -24.91
N PHE A 249 16.84 9.76 -25.43
CA PHE A 249 17.00 9.50 -26.86
C PHE A 249 16.68 8.04 -27.17
N ASN A 250 15.63 7.83 -27.96
CA ASN A 250 15.30 6.49 -28.46
C ASN A 250 16.08 6.26 -29.76
N THR A 251 17.31 5.83 -29.65
CA THR A 251 18.18 5.57 -30.80
C THR A 251 19.28 4.57 -30.43
N ARG A 252 19.66 3.76 -31.41
CA ARG A 252 20.81 2.88 -31.35
C ARG A 252 22.11 3.63 -31.59
N ASP A 253 22.05 4.70 -32.40
CA ASP A 253 23.24 5.43 -32.86
C ASP A 253 23.62 6.49 -31.86
N LEU A 254 24.78 6.33 -31.25
CA LEU A 254 25.39 7.32 -30.38
C LEU A 254 26.18 8.31 -31.22
N PRO A 255 25.96 9.63 -31.06
CA PRO A 255 26.82 10.63 -31.68
C PRO A 255 28.29 10.45 -31.27
N ALA A 256 29.23 10.59 -32.19
CA ALA A 256 30.66 10.42 -31.93
C ALA A 256 31.25 11.41 -30.88
N SER A 257 30.49 12.47 -30.58
CA SER A 257 30.87 13.48 -29.58
C SER A 257 30.46 13.07 -28.14
N GLU A 258 29.66 12.05 -27.97
CA GLU A 258 29.16 11.64 -26.64
C GLU A 258 30.20 10.78 -25.90
N VAL A 259 30.44 11.12 -24.65
CA VAL A 259 31.33 10.34 -23.77
C VAL A 259 30.49 9.33 -22.97
N VAL A 260 30.62 8.07 -23.34
CA VAL A 260 29.90 6.96 -22.67
C VAL A 260 30.45 6.79 -21.26
N ILE A 261 29.56 6.86 -20.29
CA ILE A 261 29.85 6.57 -18.88
C ILE A 261 29.61 5.09 -18.61
N LYS A 262 28.43 4.60 -19.03
CA LYS A 262 28.02 3.19 -18.81
C LYS A 262 27.05 2.74 -19.89
N THR A 263 27.20 1.50 -20.33
CA THR A 263 26.20 0.77 -21.13
C THR A 263 25.79 -0.48 -20.37
N ASP A 264 24.50 -0.79 -20.36
CA ASP A 264 23.93 -1.96 -19.71
C ASP A 264 22.74 -2.51 -20.51
N GLU A 265 22.43 -3.77 -20.28
CA GLU A 265 21.25 -4.42 -20.86
C GLU A 265 20.34 -4.87 -19.75
N ASP A 266 19.07 -4.58 -19.88
CA ASP A 266 18.06 -4.97 -18.88
C ASP A 266 16.72 -5.23 -19.58
N GLU A 267 15.78 -5.83 -18.85
CA GLU A 267 14.46 -6.17 -19.36
C GLU A 267 13.39 -5.33 -18.68
N ILE A 268 12.41 -4.87 -19.46
CA ILE A 268 11.20 -4.22 -18.98
C ILE A 268 10.02 -4.97 -19.56
N ASP A 269 9.17 -5.56 -18.70
CA ASP A 269 8.00 -6.36 -19.08
C ASP A 269 8.33 -7.39 -20.18
N ASP A 270 9.40 -8.20 -19.93
CA ASP A 270 9.93 -9.26 -20.82
C ASP A 270 10.51 -8.77 -22.17
N VAL A 271 10.68 -7.44 -22.33
CA VAL A 271 11.28 -6.83 -23.51
C VAL A 271 12.70 -6.38 -23.21
N LYS A 272 13.68 -6.81 -24.01
CA LYS A 272 15.09 -6.48 -23.84
C LYS A 272 15.42 -5.10 -24.41
N PHE A 273 16.04 -4.28 -23.58
CA PHE A 273 16.54 -2.96 -23.92
C PHE A 273 18.04 -2.87 -23.70
N GLN A 274 18.69 -2.06 -24.51
CA GLN A 274 20.02 -1.55 -24.20
C GLN A 274 19.91 -0.09 -23.78
N PHE A 275 20.57 0.23 -22.67
CA PHE A 275 20.67 1.57 -22.11
C PHE A 275 22.12 2.04 -22.18
N THR A 276 22.32 3.30 -22.51
CA THR A 276 23.63 3.94 -22.45
C THR A 276 23.50 5.31 -21.80
N ILE A 277 24.28 5.55 -20.76
CA ILE A 277 24.36 6.85 -20.08
C ILE A 277 25.61 7.57 -20.56
N THR A 278 25.44 8.83 -20.97
CA THR A 278 26.53 9.75 -21.33
C THR A 278 26.47 10.99 -20.43
N ARG A 279 27.52 11.76 -20.42
CA ARG A 279 27.56 13.06 -19.75
C ARG A 279 26.79 14.10 -20.60
N ALA A 280 25.97 14.92 -19.94
CA ALA A 280 25.24 16.00 -20.62
C ALA A 280 26.18 17.20 -20.89
#